data_9fc4c65addf6ce17990b5b303c990592
#
_entry.id   9fc4c65addf6ce17990b5b303c990592
#
_cell.length_a   1.000
_cell.length_b   1.000
_cell.length_c   1.000
_cell.angle_alpha   90.00
_cell.angle_beta   90.00
_cell.angle_gamma   90.00
#
_symmetry.space_group_name_H-M   'P 1'
#
loop_
_entity.id
_entity.type
_entity.pdbx_description
1 polymer ?
#
loop_
_entity_poly.entity_id
_entity_poly.type
_entity_poly.pdbx_seq_one_letter_code
_entity_poly.pdbx_strand_id
1 'polypeptide(L)' 'MSDSVYKVIELVGSSTKSWEDAANNAIMKASKSLRDLRIAEVLAQDIHLKDGKIEFYRTKIKLSFKYEA' A
#
# COMPACT_ATOMS: atom_id res chain seq x y z
N MET A 1 14.63 12.17 -23.34
CA MET A 1 14.01 11.20 -22.43
C MET A 1 15.06 10.62 -21.50
N SER A 2 14.73 10.51 -20.26
CA SER A 2 15.65 9.97 -19.29
C SER A 2 15.24 8.55 -18.90
N ASP A 3 16.23 7.75 -18.66
CA ASP A 3 16.01 6.42 -18.13
C ASP A 3 15.88 6.54 -16.63
N SER A 4 14.77 6.09 -16.12
CA SER A 4 14.47 6.18 -14.70
C SER A 4 14.58 4.82 -14.04
N VAL A 5 15.01 4.84 -12.80
CA VAL A 5 15.07 3.63 -11.97
C VAL A 5 14.14 3.82 -10.79
N TYR A 6 13.41 2.79 -10.46
CA TYR A 6 12.45 2.85 -9.37
C TYR A 6 12.81 1.85 -8.29
N LYS A 7 12.55 2.24 -7.07
CA LYS A 7 12.68 1.34 -5.94
C LYS A 7 11.28 0.89 -5.54
N VAL A 8 11.17 -0.34 -5.07
CA VAL A 8 9.88 -0.94 -4.75
C VAL A 8 9.89 -1.45 -3.33
N ILE A 9 8.82 -1.17 -2.60
CA ILE A 9 8.61 -1.73 -1.26
C ILE A 9 7.21 -2.34 -1.20
N GLU A 10 7.02 -3.25 -0.26
CA GLU A 10 5.72 -3.86 -0.02
C GLU A 10 5.20 -3.45 1.35
N LEU A 11 3.91 -3.12 1.38
CA LEU A 11 3.24 -2.71 2.59
C LEU A 11 1.88 -3.41 2.68
N VAL A 12 1.39 -3.56 3.90
CA VAL A 12 0.03 -4.02 4.12
C VAL A 12 -0.70 -2.93 4.89
N GLY A 13 -1.76 -2.40 4.31
CA GLY A 13 -2.63 -1.47 4.99
C GLY A 13 -3.84 -2.18 5.55
N SER A 14 -4.44 -1.62 6.56
CA SER A 14 -5.67 -2.15 7.14
C SER A 14 -6.68 -1.05 7.34
N SER A 15 -7.95 -1.44 7.35
CA SER A 15 -9.06 -0.51 7.55
C SER A 15 -10.29 -1.28 8.00
N THR A 16 -11.09 -0.66 8.85
CA THR A 16 -12.38 -1.23 9.23
C THR A 16 -13.45 -0.94 8.18
N LYS A 17 -13.14 -0.15 7.17
CA LYS A 17 -14.12 0.33 6.18
C LYS A 17 -14.09 -0.44 4.88
N SER A 18 -12.92 -0.58 4.27
CA SER A 18 -12.82 -1.19 2.94
C SER A 18 -11.37 -1.50 2.59
N TRP A 19 -11.19 -2.30 1.53
CA TRP A 19 -9.86 -2.55 0.99
C TRP A 19 -9.24 -1.30 0.38
N GLU A 20 -10.08 -0.47 -0.25
CA GLU A 20 -9.61 0.77 -0.84
C GLU A 20 -9.07 1.71 0.24
N ASP A 21 -9.81 1.82 1.33
CA ASP A 21 -9.37 2.64 2.46
C ASP A 21 -8.10 2.07 3.08
N ALA A 22 -8.01 0.74 3.14
CA ALA A 22 -6.80 0.07 3.64
C ALA A 22 -5.58 0.43 2.79
N ALA A 23 -5.73 0.38 1.46
CA ALA A 23 -4.65 0.75 0.56
C ALA A 23 -4.27 2.22 0.74
N ASN A 24 -5.27 3.08 0.86
CA ASN A 24 -5.04 4.51 1.04
C ASN A 24 -4.28 4.79 2.34
N ASN A 25 -4.62 4.09 3.41
CA ASN A 25 -3.92 4.26 4.69
C ASN A 25 -2.44 3.91 4.56
N ALA A 26 -2.11 2.85 3.84
CA ALA A 26 -0.72 2.47 3.61
C ALA A 26 0.00 3.52 2.77
N ILE A 27 -0.64 4.01 1.71
CA ILE A 27 -0.04 5.01 0.83
C ILE A 27 0.19 6.31 1.58
N MET A 28 -0.78 6.76 2.35
CA MET A 28 -0.64 8.01 3.10
C MET A 28 0.47 7.93 4.13
N LYS A 29 0.61 6.79 4.80
CA LYS A 29 1.68 6.62 5.76
C LYS A 29 3.04 6.63 5.07
N ALA A 30 3.15 5.94 3.95
CA ALA A 30 4.41 5.89 3.19
C ALA A 30 4.79 7.27 2.65
N SER A 31 3.79 8.07 2.22
CA SER A 31 4.05 9.36 1.62
C SER A 31 4.66 10.36 2.61
N LYS A 32 4.59 10.07 3.91
CA LYS A 32 5.20 10.95 4.90
C LYS A 32 6.71 10.85 4.93
N SER A 33 7.26 9.72 4.49
CA SER A 33 8.70 9.51 4.52
C SER A 33 9.33 9.24 3.16
N LEU A 34 8.52 8.94 2.16
CA LEU A 34 9.01 8.63 0.81
C LEU A 34 8.54 9.69 -0.17
N ARG A 35 9.41 10.02 -1.12
CA ARG A 35 9.10 11.00 -2.16
C ARG A 35 8.80 10.31 -3.47
N ASP A 36 8.05 11.00 -4.31
CA ASP A 36 7.83 10.59 -5.70
C ASP A 36 7.23 9.20 -5.82
N LEU A 37 6.21 8.94 -4.99
CA LEU A 37 5.44 7.72 -5.16
C LEU A 37 4.79 7.74 -6.53
N ARG A 38 4.89 6.63 -7.25
CA ARG A 38 4.41 6.57 -8.63
C ARG A 38 3.28 5.59 -8.82
N ILE A 39 3.50 4.35 -8.42
CA ILE A 39 2.53 3.29 -8.68
C ILE A 39 2.34 2.48 -7.41
N ALA A 40 1.08 2.19 -7.12
CA ALA A 40 0.72 1.26 -6.07
C ALA A 40 -0.01 0.10 -6.74
N GLU A 41 0.60 -1.06 -6.71
CA GLU A 41 0.01 -2.26 -7.29
C GLU A 41 -0.62 -3.07 -6.16
N VAL A 42 -1.89 -3.43 -6.31
CA VAL A 42 -2.56 -4.27 -5.32
C VAL A 42 -2.17 -5.72 -5.58
N LEU A 43 -1.53 -6.33 -4.61
CA LEU A 43 -1.05 -7.71 -4.72
C LEU A 43 -2.06 -8.71 -4.17
N ALA A 44 -2.72 -8.35 -3.07
CA ALA A 44 -3.64 -9.25 -2.41
C ALA A 44 -4.58 -8.46 -1.52
N GLN A 45 -5.73 -9.02 -1.29
CA GLN A 45 -6.73 -8.47 -0.39
C GLN A 45 -7.22 -9.60 0.50
N ASP A 46 -7.31 -9.35 1.78
CA ASP A 46 -7.83 -10.34 2.70
C ASP A 46 -8.59 -9.67 3.82
N ILE A 47 -9.13 -10.47 4.70
CA ILE A 47 -9.97 -9.98 5.78
C ILE A 47 -9.50 -10.64 7.07
N HIS A 48 -9.28 -9.83 8.08
CA HIS A 48 -8.97 -10.34 9.41
C HIS A 48 -10.28 -10.62 10.14
N LEU A 49 -10.45 -11.85 10.59
CA LEU A 49 -11.66 -12.26 11.27
C LEU A 49 -11.41 -12.38 12.76
N LYS A 50 -12.43 -12.03 13.52
CA LYS A 50 -12.42 -12.24 14.96
C LYS A 50 -13.80 -12.76 15.36
N ASP A 51 -13.81 -13.91 16.03
CA ASP A 51 -15.07 -14.57 16.46
C ASP A 51 -16.06 -14.75 15.32
N GLY A 52 -15.53 -15.13 14.14
CA GLY A 52 -16.36 -15.37 12.96
C GLY A 52 -16.89 -14.13 12.28
N LYS A 53 -16.42 -12.96 12.69
CA LYS A 53 -16.89 -11.70 12.12
C LYS A 53 -15.74 -10.95 11.51
N ILE A 54 -16.04 -10.07 10.55
CA ILE A 54 -15.04 -9.22 9.93
C ILE A 54 -14.57 -8.20 10.97
N GLU A 55 -13.27 -8.20 11.25
CA GLU A 55 -12.68 -7.22 12.13
C GLU A 55 -12.12 -6.06 11.31
N PHE A 56 -11.32 -6.37 10.31
CA PHE A 56 -10.84 -5.33 9.41
C PHE A 56 -10.40 -5.95 8.08
N TYR A 57 -10.34 -5.08 7.07
CA TYR A 57 -9.89 -5.42 5.72
C TYR A 57 -8.42 -5.10 5.61
N ARG A 58 -7.68 -5.93 4.86
CA ARG A 58 -6.26 -5.68 4.61
C ARG A 58 -5.99 -5.69 3.13
N THR A 59 -5.14 -4.79 2.68
CA THR A 59 -4.70 -4.73 1.30
C THR A 59 -3.19 -4.71 1.27
N LYS A 60 -2.61 -5.68 0.56
CA LYS A 60 -1.17 -5.74 0.36
C LYS A 60 -0.85 -5.04 -0.94
N ILE A 61 0.04 -4.07 -0.87
CA ILE A 61 0.42 -3.29 -2.05
C ILE A 61 1.93 -3.31 -2.24
N LYS A 62 2.30 -3.13 -3.49
CA LYS A 62 3.68 -2.92 -3.89
C LYS A 62 3.76 -1.48 -4.37
N LEU A 63 4.54 -0.66 -3.66
CA LEU A 63 4.70 0.75 -3.99
C LEU A 63 6.01 0.96 -4.70
N SER A 64 5.97 1.69 -5.81
CA SER A 64 7.19 2.08 -6.49
C SER A 64 7.35 3.59 -6.41
N PHE A 65 8.59 4.01 -6.27
CA PHE A 65 8.91 5.42 -6.24
C PHE A 65 10.24 5.62 -6.95
N LYS A 66 10.44 6.82 -7.45
CA LYS A 66 11.64 7.11 -8.23
C LYS A 66 12.87 7.03 -7.34
N TYR A 67 13.82 6.22 -7.76
CA TYR A 67 15.08 6.08 -7.03
C TYR A 67 16.05 7.18 -7.45
N GLU A 68 16.51 7.93 -6.48
CA GLU A 68 17.46 9.00 -6.71
C GLU A 68 18.67 8.76 -5.82
N ALA A 69 19.82 8.66 -6.46
CA ALA A 69 21.08 8.42 -5.76
C ALA A 69 21.62 9.73 -5.18
#